data_d1aeff4d11e64324bb978c76c259d965
#
_entry.id   d1aeff4d11e64324bb978c76c259d965
#
_cell.length_a   1.000
_cell.length_b   1.000
_cell.length_c   1.000
_cell.angle_alpha   90.00
_cell.angle_beta   90.00
_cell.angle_gamma   90.00
#
_symmetry.space_group_name_H-M   'P 1'
#
loop_
_entity.id
_entity.type
_entity.pdbx_description
1 polymer ?
#
loop_
_entity_poly.entity_id
_entity_poly.type
_entity_poly.pdbx_seq_one_letter_code
_entity_poly.pdbx_strand_id
1 'polypeptide(L)'
;MLYHVQVEITLKPTVMDAQGTTIERALHKLGHEGVKNVRIGKFVTMDVEAKCPGCAKKAAEEMCKELLANPIIEQYEVQVAEAEVVA
;
A
#
# COMPACT_ATOMS: atom_id res chain seq x y z
N MET A 1 5.34 12.40 -19.89
CA MET A 1 4.05 11.68 -19.85
C MET A 1 3.67 11.42 -18.39
N LEU A 2 2.41 11.58 -18.06
CA LEU A 2 1.93 11.41 -16.69
C LEU A 2 1.51 9.97 -16.45
N TYR A 3 1.96 9.38 -15.34
CA TYR A 3 1.61 8.02 -14.95
C TYR A 3 0.89 8.04 -13.62
N HIS A 4 -0.17 7.25 -13.54
CA HIS A 4 -0.89 7.03 -12.29
C HIS A 4 -0.23 5.89 -11.54
N VAL A 5 0.21 6.17 -10.33
CA VAL A 5 0.94 5.21 -9.49
C VAL A 5 0.09 4.88 -8.27
N GLN A 6 -0.05 3.60 -8.00
CA GLN A 6 -0.71 3.09 -6.81
C GLN A 6 0.30 2.31 -5.98
N VAL A 7 0.37 2.63 -4.70
CA VAL A 7 1.29 1.96 -3.77
C VAL A 7 0.49 1.36 -2.63
N GLU A 8 0.62 0.06 -2.45
CA GLU A 8 0.07 -0.65 -1.31
C GLU A 8 1.18 -0.88 -0.30
N ILE A 9 1.00 -0.37 0.90
CA ILE A 9 2.00 -0.47 1.97
C ILE A 9 1.38 -1.26 3.11
N THR A 10 1.97 -2.40 3.44
CA THR A 10 1.50 -3.27 4.50
C THR A 10 2.64 -3.62 5.44
N LEU A 11 2.30 -4.00 6.68
CA LEU A 11 3.29 -4.54 7.59
C LEU A 11 3.81 -5.88 7.08
N LYS A 12 5.09 -6.14 7.29
CA LYS A 12 5.67 -7.45 6.95
C LYS A 12 4.95 -8.55 7.73
N PRO A 13 4.79 -9.75 7.16
CA PRO A 13 4.05 -10.83 7.82
C PRO A 13 4.56 -11.18 9.23
N THR A 14 5.83 -10.95 9.49
CA THR A 14 6.45 -11.23 10.78
C THR A 14 6.19 -10.16 11.83
N VAL A 15 5.63 -9.01 11.44
CA VAL A 15 5.34 -7.90 12.35
C VAL A 15 3.91 -8.01 12.83
N MET A 16 3.74 -7.87 14.14
CA MET A 16 2.41 -7.87 14.74
C MET A 16 1.65 -6.61 14.36
N ASP A 17 0.43 -6.77 13.89
CA ASP A 17 -0.47 -5.67 13.54
C ASP A 17 -1.50 -5.50 14.65
N ALA A 18 -1.25 -4.58 15.56
CA ALA A 18 -2.13 -4.31 16.69
C ALA A 18 -3.50 -3.78 16.25
N GLN A 19 -3.54 -2.94 15.19
CA GLN A 19 -4.79 -2.44 14.63
C GLN A 19 -5.62 -3.56 14.01
N GLY A 20 -4.98 -4.41 13.22
CA GLY A 20 -5.64 -5.56 12.60
C GLY A 20 -6.22 -6.50 13.65
N THR A 21 -5.48 -6.77 14.71
CA THR A 21 -5.94 -7.61 15.82
C THR A 21 -7.16 -7.02 16.52
N THR A 22 -7.15 -5.72 16.76
CA THR A 22 -8.27 -5.01 17.38
C THR A 22 -9.52 -5.09 16.51
N ILE A 23 -9.39 -4.89 15.21
CA ILE A 23 -10.50 -4.98 14.27
C ILE A 23 -11.03 -6.42 14.20
N GLU A 24 -10.15 -7.39 14.17
CA GLU A 24 -10.55 -8.80 14.17
C GLU A 24 -11.40 -9.15 15.38
N ARG A 25 -10.99 -8.73 16.57
CA ARG A 25 -11.76 -8.93 17.80
C ARG A 25 -13.12 -8.25 17.72
N ALA A 26 -13.18 -7.04 17.21
CA ALA A 26 -14.43 -6.31 17.05
C ALA A 26 -15.37 -7.02 16.08
N LEU A 27 -14.84 -7.55 14.99
CA LEU A 27 -15.64 -8.31 14.02
C LEU A 27 -16.17 -9.61 14.63
N HIS A 28 -15.38 -10.30 15.44
CA HIS A 28 -15.85 -11.49 16.17
C HIS A 28 -17.00 -11.16 17.11
N LYS A 29 -16.94 -10.05 17.81
CA LYS A 29 -18.02 -9.60 18.70
C LYS A 29 -19.30 -9.27 17.94
N LEU A 30 -19.17 -8.85 16.69
CA LEU A 30 -20.33 -8.58 15.81
C LEU A 30 -20.92 -9.84 15.17
N GLY A 31 -20.34 -10.99 15.43
CA GLY A 31 -20.83 -12.27 14.90
C GLY A 31 -20.04 -12.82 13.72
N HIS A 32 -18.98 -12.15 13.30
CA HIS A 32 -18.16 -12.60 12.17
C HIS A 32 -16.99 -13.48 12.65
N GLU A 33 -17.28 -14.64 13.19
CA GLU A 33 -16.27 -15.52 13.79
C GLU A 33 -15.33 -16.17 12.78
N GLY A 34 -15.71 -16.21 11.50
CA GLY A 34 -14.87 -16.76 10.45
C GLY A 34 -13.72 -15.86 9.99
N VAL A 35 -13.64 -14.65 10.51
CA VAL A 35 -12.62 -13.68 10.10
C VAL A 35 -11.30 -13.97 10.81
N LYS A 36 -10.23 -14.07 10.02
CA LYS A 36 -8.87 -14.34 10.53
C LYS A 36 -7.85 -13.49 9.80
N ASN A 37 -6.73 -13.25 10.45
CA ASN A 37 -5.57 -12.59 9.85
C ASN A 37 -5.90 -11.20 9.30
N VAL A 38 -6.64 -10.42 10.06
CA VAL A 38 -6.96 -9.04 9.68
C VAL A 38 -5.69 -8.20 9.75
N ARG A 39 -5.35 -7.56 8.65
CA ARG A 39 -4.16 -6.72 8.52
C ARG A 39 -4.57 -5.36 8.02
N ILE A 40 -3.98 -4.32 8.57
CA ILE A 40 -4.23 -2.95 8.16
C ILE A 40 -3.01 -2.43 7.39
N GLY A 41 -3.26 -1.74 6.31
CA GLY A 41 -2.22 -1.15 5.49
C GLY A 41 -2.60 0.24 5.01
N LYS A 42 -1.69 0.84 4.26
CA LYS A 42 -1.91 2.14 3.62
C LYS A 42 -2.03 1.95 2.12
N PHE A 43 -2.83 2.80 1.50
CA PHE A 43 -2.95 2.84 0.06
C PHE A 43 -2.69 4.27 -0.40
N VAL A 44 -1.65 4.44 -1.21
CA VAL A 44 -1.24 5.76 -1.70
C VAL A 44 -1.42 5.81 -3.20
N THR A 45 -2.04 6.86 -3.69
CA THR A 45 -2.16 7.11 -5.13
C THR A 45 -1.49 8.43 -5.46
N MET A 46 -0.85 8.48 -6.61
CA MET A 46 -0.19 9.71 -7.06
C MET A 46 -0.07 9.71 -8.59
N ASP A 47 0.06 10.88 -9.14
CA ASP A 47 0.38 11.05 -10.55
C ASP A 47 1.84 11.50 -10.66
N VAL A 48 2.63 10.74 -11.38
CA VAL A 48 4.07 10.97 -11.52
C VAL A 48 4.39 11.27 -12.96
N GLU A 49 5.08 12.37 -13.18
CA GLU A 49 5.61 12.66 -14.51
C GLU A 49 6.91 11.91 -14.73
N ALA A 50 6.97 11.12 -15.80
CA ALA A 50 8.14 10.34 -16.14
C ALA A 50 8.18 10.08 -17.64
N LYS A 51 9.32 9.62 -18.12
CA LYS A 51 9.52 9.34 -19.56
C LYS A 51 8.99 7.97 -19.96
N CYS A 52 8.92 7.04 -19.03
CA CYS A 52 8.49 5.66 -19.28
C CYS A 52 7.83 5.08 -18.04
N PRO A 53 7.02 4.02 -18.19
CA PRO A 53 6.40 3.36 -17.04
C PRO A 53 7.41 2.84 -16.02
N GLY A 54 8.51 2.25 -16.49
CA GLY A 54 9.58 1.77 -15.62
C GLY A 54 10.25 2.91 -14.85
N CYS A 55 10.37 4.08 -15.45
CA CYS A 55 10.92 5.27 -14.78
C CYS A 55 9.98 5.74 -13.66
N ALA A 56 8.68 5.75 -13.92
CA ALA A 56 7.68 6.11 -12.93
C ALA A 56 7.69 5.13 -11.75
N LYS A 57 7.77 3.84 -12.03
CA LYS A 57 7.85 2.80 -11.02
C LYS A 57 9.08 2.96 -10.15
N LYS A 58 10.23 3.19 -10.76
CA LYS A 58 11.48 3.38 -10.04
C LYS A 58 11.44 4.60 -9.13
N ALA A 59 10.90 5.71 -9.63
CA ALA A 59 10.72 6.91 -8.83
C ALA A 59 9.81 6.67 -7.63
N ALA A 60 8.70 5.96 -7.84
CA ALA A 60 7.78 5.61 -6.76
C ALA A 60 8.43 4.70 -5.72
N GLU A 61 9.23 3.73 -6.15
CA GLU A 61 9.97 2.87 -5.23
C GLU A 61 10.96 3.66 -4.37
N GLU A 62 11.64 4.63 -4.94
CA GLU A 62 12.51 5.53 -4.19
C GLU A 62 11.74 6.36 -3.17
N MET A 63 10.57 6.89 -3.56
CA MET A 63 9.70 7.62 -2.64
C MET A 63 9.25 6.74 -1.48
N CYS A 64 8.93 5.47 -1.74
CA CYS A 64 8.56 4.52 -0.70
C CYS A 64 9.69 4.33 0.30
N LYS A 65 10.92 4.17 -0.18
CA LYS A 65 12.08 3.99 0.69
C LYS A 65 12.38 5.22 1.52
N GLU A 66 12.20 6.41 0.95
CA GLU A 66 12.55 7.66 1.59
C GLU A 66 11.50 8.14 2.60
N LEU A 67 10.22 7.94 2.30
CA LEU A 67 9.16 8.57 3.07
C LEU A 67 7.93 7.70 3.29
N LEU A 68 7.43 7.02 2.26
CA LEU A 68 6.10 6.42 2.29
C LEU A 68 6.02 5.16 3.14
N ALA A 69 7.07 4.38 3.19
CA ALA A 69 7.10 3.12 3.91
C ALA A 69 8.28 3.06 4.86
N ASN A 70 8.11 2.36 5.98
CA ASN A 70 9.21 2.04 6.87
C ASN A 70 9.80 0.69 6.44
N PRO A 71 10.98 0.65 5.80
CA PRO A 71 11.51 -0.58 5.22
C PRO A 71 11.87 -1.65 6.26
N ILE A 72 11.94 -1.29 7.53
CA ILE A 72 12.24 -2.26 8.59
C ILE A 72 11.02 -3.11 8.92
N ILE A 73 9.83 -2.50 8.99
CA ILE A 73 8.61 -3.18 9.41
C ILE A 73 7.55 -3.26 8.34
N GLU A 74 7.68 -2.50 7.25
CA GLU A 74 6.69 -2.44 6.18
C GLU A 74 7.24 -2.95 4.87
N GLN A 75 6.35 -3.48 4.05
CA GLN A 75 6.62 -3.83 2.66
C GLN A 75 5.67 -3.03 1.78
N TYR A 76 6.03 -2.88 0.52
CA TYR A 76 5.20 -2.13 -0.41
C TYR A 76 5.15 -2.81 -1.77
N GLU A 77 4.07 -2.56 -2.48
CA GLU A 77 3.89 -2.99 -3.86
C GLU A 77 3.48 -1.79 -4.69
N VAL A 78 4.15 -1.59 -5.83
CA VAL A 78 3.94 -0.45 -6.70
C VAL A 78 3.32 -0.91 -8.01
N GLN A 79 2.21 -0.28 -8.39
CA GLN A 79 1.55 -0.50 -9.67
C GLN A 79 1.52 0.81 -10.45
N VAL A 80 1.88 0.74 -11.71
CA VAL A 80 1.93 1.91 -12.60
C VAL A 80 1.00 1.69 -13.77
N ALA A 81 0.18 2.69 -14.06
CA ALA A 81 -0.67 2.73 -15.24
C ALA A 81 -0.51 4.08 -15.94
N GLU A 82 -0.74 4.10 -17.23
CA GLU A 82 -0.83 5.39 -17.92
C GLU A 82 -1.98 6.19 -17.35
N ALA A 83 -1.68 7.44 -16.96
CA ALA A 83 -2.73 8.32 -16.52
C ALA A 83 -3.57 8.73 -17.73
N GLU A 84 -4.67 8.05 -17.92
CA GLU A 84 -5.70 8.60 -18.77
C GLU A 84 -6.25 9.83 -18.09
N VAL A 85 -6.45 10.87 -18.87
CA VAL A 85 -7.11 12.06 -18.38
C VAL A 85 -8.54 11.67 -18.08
N VAL A 86 -8.77 11.23 -16.87
CA VAL A 86 -10.12 11.05 -16.39
C VAL A 86 -10.58 12.43 -15.94
N ALA A 87 -11.43 12.95 -16.72
CA ALA A 87 -12.08 14.19 -16.35
C ALA A 87 -12.83 14.01 -15.01
#